data_fd3885ea5de8d4d1255144c7704e6551
#
_entry.id   fd3885ea5de8d4d1255144c7704e6551
#
_cell.length_a   1.000
_cell.length_b   1.000
_cell.length_c   1.000
_cell.angle_alpha   90.00
_cell.angle_beta   90.00
_cell.angle_gamma   90.00
#
_symmetry.space_group_name_H-M   'P 1'
#
loop_
_entity.id
_entity.type
_entity.pdbx_description
1 polymer ?
#
loop_
_entity_poly.entity_id
_entity_poly.type
_entity_poly.pdbx_seq_one_letter_code
_entity_poly.pdbx_strand_id
1 'polypeptide(L)'
;LITTVWLGAIGFLDDYIKVFKKDKEGLHGRFKIVGQVGLGLIVGLTLFLSPDVVIRENVAVQTPGADTEVVKYESENIKSTQTTIPFFKNNNLDYADLVPFLGEHAQTGGWVIFILLTIFVVTAVSNGANLTDGLDGLATGTSAIMGLTLGILAYLSGHIAYASYLNIMYIPGSEELVVFASAFMGATIGFLWYNAFPAQVFMGDTGSLTLGGIIAVFALCIHKELLIPILCAIFFVEDLSVMIQVAYFKITKRKYGEGRRVFKMTPLHHHFQKPGNAGINALIQKPLQAVPESKIVVRFWIVCIMLAAITIVTLKMR
;
A
#
# COMPACT_ATOMS: atom_id res chain seq x y z
N LEU A 1 2.45 11.20 10.63
CA LEU A 1 2.72 12.62 10.33
C LEU A 1 4.01 12.83 9.53
N ILE A 2 5.15 12.20 9.90
CA ILE A 2 6.43 12.32 9.16
C ILE A 2 6.23 11.95 7.69
N THR A 3 5.58 10.85 7.39
CA THR A 3 5.27 10.39 6.03
C THR A 3 4.52 11.44 5.21
N THR A 4 3.50 12.06 5.80
CA THR A 4 2.68 13.09 5.16
C THR A 4 3.53 14.30 4.76
N VAL A 5 4.34 14.80 5.69
CA VAL A 5 5.20 15.97 5.43
C VAL A 5 6.31 15.62 4.44
N TRP A 6 6.94 14.44 4.59
CA TRP A 6 8.07 14.04 3.77
C TRP A 6 7.69 13.84 2.30
N LEU A 7 6.66 13.04 2.03
CA LEU A 7 6.22 12.80 0.64
C LEU A 7 5.48 14.00 0.07
N GLY A 8 4.74 14.73 0.91
CA GLY A 8 4.15 16.01 0.52
C GLY A 8 5.18 17.02 0.05
N ALA A 9 6.31 17.13 0.75
CA ALA A 9 7.41 18.02 0.35
C ALA A 9 8.06 17.57 -0.97
N ILE A 10 8.27 16.27 -1.17
CA ILE A 10 8.83 15.73 -2.42
C ILE A 10 7.88 16.00 -3.59
N GLY A 11 6.59 15.70 -3.42
CA GLY A 11 5.58 15.97 -4.43
C GLY A 11 5.42 17.46 -4.71
N PHE A 12 5.43 18.30 -3.67
CA PHE A 12 5.39 19.75 -3.81
C PHE A 12 6.57 20.28 -4.62
N LEU A 13 7.78 19.78 -4.38
CA LEU A 13 8.95 20.16 -5.17
C LEU A 13 8.78 19.79 -6.65
N ASP A 14 8.20 18.64 -6.94
CA ASP A 14 7.89 18.23 -8.32
C ASP A 14 6.88 19.17 -8.97
N ASP A 15 5.76 19.40 -8.31
CA ASP A 15 4.68 20.28 -8.81
C ASP A 15 5.18 21.72 -8.95
N TYR A 16 5.99 22.21 -8.00
CA TYR A 16 6.61 23.54 -8.07
C TYR A 16 7.50 23.70 -9.31
N ILE A 17 8.33 22.69 -9.61
CA ILE A 17 9.18 22.72 -10.81
C ILE A 17 8.32 22.73 -12.08
N LYS A 18 7.29 21.89 -12.13
CA LYS A 18 6.38 21.81 -13.29
C LYS A 18 5.63 23.12 -13.54
N VAL A 19 5.09 23.73 -12.48
CA VAL A 19 4.20 24.90 -12.59
C VAL A 19 5.00 26.20 -12.67
N PHE A 20 5.91 26.45 -11.73
CA PHE A 20 6.60 27.73 -11.60
C PHE A 20 7.84 27.84 -12.47
N LYS A 21 8.61 26.76 -12.61
CA LYS A 21 9.78 26.76 -13.51
C LYS A 21 9.41 26.34 -14.94
N LYS A 22 8.13 25.95 -15.18
CA LYS A 22 7.62 25.51 -16.49
C LYS A 22 8.42 24.38 -17.11
N ASP A 23 9.08 23.59 -16.29
CA ASP A 23 9.79 22.38 -16.71
C ASP A 23 8.81 21.19 -16.66
N LYS A 24 8.41 20.70 -17.82
CA LYS A 24 7.43 19.62 -17.97
C LYS A 24 7.92 18.29 -17.40
N GLU A 25 9.22 18.09 -17.26
CA GLU A 25 9.79 16.86 -16.71
C GLU A 25 9.66 16.82 -15.17
N GLY A 26 9.59 18.00 -14.52
CA GLY A 26 9.49 18.09 -13.07
C GLY A 26 10.74 17.57 -12.36
N LEU A 27 10.56 17.00 -11.18
CA LEU A 27 11.64 16.37 -10.43
C LEU A 27 12.01 15.03 -11.05
N HIS A 28 13.27 14.85 -11.43
CA HIS A 28 13.70 13.57 -11.99
C HIS A 28 13.30 12.38 -11.10
N GLY A 29 12.77 11.31 -11.70
CA GLY A 29 12.27 10.14 -10.99
C GLY A 29 13.26 9.51 -9.99
N ARG A 30 14.58 9.64 -10.24
CA ARG A 30 15.62 9.16 -9.32
C ARG A 30 15.55 9.84 -7.94
N PHE A 31 15.28 11.14 -7.90
CA PHE A 31 15.17 11.88 -6.63
C PHE A 31 13.90 11.51 -5.87
N LYS A 32 12.79 11.25 -6.58
CA LYS A 32 11.57 10.73 -5.96
C LYS A 32 11.84 9.37 -5.30
N ILE A 33 12.49 8.45 -6.02
CA ILE A 33 12.85 7.13 -5.49
C ILE A 33 13.79 7.26 -4.28
N VAL A 34 14.82 8.10 -4.35
CA VAL A 34 15.73 8.33 -3.20
C VAL A 34 14.96 8.82 -1.98
N GLY A 35 14.01 9.75 -2.19
CA GLY A 35 13.17 10.25 -1.11
C GLY A 35 12.24 9.17 -0.52
N GLN A 36 11.66 8.32 -1.36
CA GLN A 36 10.81 7.20 -0.94
C GLN A 36 11.61 6.13 -0.18
N VAL A 37 12.80 5.77 -0.67
CA VAL A 37 13.73 4.85 0.00
C VAL A 37 14.16 5.42 1.34
N GLY A 38 14.51 6.72 1.40
CA GLY A 38 14.85 7.41 2.64
C GLY A 38 13.73 7.36 3.67
N LEU A 39 12.48 7.61 3.24
CA LEU A 39 11.32 7.48 4.12
C LEU A 39 11.11 6.04 4.58
N GLY A 40 11.18 5.07 3.67
CA GLY A 40 11.03 3.65 4.01
C GLY A 40 12.07 3.20 5.04
N LEU A 41 13.31 3.68 4.91
CA LEU A 41 14.37 3.42 5.89
C LEU A 41 14.06 4.06 7.24
N ILE A 42 13.64 5.34 7.27
CA ILE A 42 13.25 6.04 8.50
C ILE A 42 12.11 5.28 9.19
N VAL A 43 11.06 4.92 8.46
CA VAL A 43 9.90 4.19 9.01
C VAL A 43 10.33 2.81 9.53
N GLY A 44 11.05 2.03 8.73
CA GLY A 44 11.50 0.69 9.13
C GLY A 44 12.39 0.73 10.36
N LEU A 45 13.33 1.67 10.44
CA LEU A 45 14.18 1.86 11.62
C LEU A 45 13.38 2.35 12.84
N THR A 46 12.40 3.25 12.65
CA THR A 46 11.55 3.71 13.75
C THR A 46 10.75 2.55 14.34
N LEU A 47 10.12 1.73 13.49
CA LEU A 47 9.38 0.54 13.94
C LEU A 47 10.28 -0.50 14.60
N PHE A 48 11.53 -0.63 14.14
CA PHE A 48 12.54 -1.51 14.75
C PHE A 48 13.04 -0.97 16.10
N LEU A 49 13.34 0.31 16.21
CA LEU A 49 14.01 0.88 17.40
C LEU A 49 13.02 1.28 18.51
N SER A 50 11.77 1.63 18.16
CA SER A 50 10.80 2.08 19.15
C SER A 50 10.40 0.95 20.09
N PRO A 51 10.50 1.15 21.41
CA PRO A 51 10.07 0.17 22.41
C PRO A 51 8.55 0.03 22.49
N ASP A 52 7.79 1.00 21.96
CA ASP A 52 6.33 1.02 22.02
C ASP A 52 5.68 0.19 20.89
N VAL A 53 6.48 -0.20 19.88
CA VAL A 53 6.01 -1.06 18.78
C VAL A 53 6.12 -2.50 19.20
N VAL A 54 5.03 -3.03 19.77
CA VAL A 54 4.95 -4.37 20.34
C VAL A 54 3.66 -5.05 19.91
N ILE A 55 3.68 -6.37 19.91
CA ILE A 55 2.49 -7.21 19.84
C ILE A 55 2.28 -7.89 21.19
N ARG A 56 1.07 -8.31 21.48
CA ARG A 56 0.78 -9.06 22.70
C ARG A 56 0.54 -10.52 22.38
N GLU A 57 1.35 -11.37 22.98
CA GLU A 57 1.21 -12.81 22.89
C GLU A 57 0.96 -13.44 24.26
N ASN A 58 0.32 -14.61 24.26
CA ASN A 58 0.17 -15.43 25.46
C ASN A 58 1.38 -16.35 25.56
N VAL A 59 2.27 -16.06 26.47
CA VAL A 59 3.46 -16.86 26.74
C VAL A 59 3.14 -17.88 27.83
N ALA A 60 3.46 -19.16 27.58
CA ALA A 60 3.31 -20.19 28.58
C ALA A 60 4.39 -20.05 29.67
N VAL A 61 3.97 -19.70 30.88
CA VAL A 61 4.87 -19.59 32.04
C VAL A 61 4.79 -20.89 32.84
N GLN A 62 5.92 -21.61 32.93
CA GLN A 62 6.05 -22.73 33.84
C GLN A 62 6.20 -22.23 35.26
N THR A 63 5.25 -22.57 36.13
CA THR A 63 5.37 -22.24 37.57
C THR A 63 6.27 -23.29 38.22
N PRO A 64 7.48 -22.94 38.73
CA PRO A 64 8.32 -23.89 39.41
C PRO A 64 7.65 -24.37 40.70
N GLY A 65 7.37 -25.69 40.83
CA GLY A 65 6.95 -26.33 42.08
C GLY A 65 5.50 -26.78 42.19
N ALA A 66 4.73 -26.85 41.11
CA ALA A 66 3.43 -27.50 41.13
C ALA A 66 3.54 -28.93 40.58
N ASP A 67 3.13 -29.92 41.38
CA ASP A 67 3.09 -31.35 41.01
C ASP A 67 2.08 -31.72 39.92
N THR A 68 1.39 -30.73 39.38
CA THR A 68 0.52 -30.81 38.23
C THR A 68 0.92 -29.71 37.25
N GLU A 69 1.20 -30.07 36.00
CA GLU A 69 1.52 -29.13 34.89
C GLU A 69 0.34 -28.20 34.61
N VAL A 70 0.13 -27.19 35.44
CA VAL A 70 -0.77 -26.10 35.13
C VAL A 70 0.03 -25.05 34.35
N VAL A 71 -0.05 -25.14 33.02
CA VAL A 71 0.52 -24.13 32.13
C VAL A 71 -0.32 -22.84 32.33
N LYS A 72 0.20 -21.89 33.06
CA LYS A 72 -0.34 -20.53 33.12
C LYS A 72 0.11 -19.77 31.89
N TYR A 73 -0.84 -19.20 31.16
CA TYR A 73 -0.57 -18.27 30.08
C TYR A 73 -0.57 -16.84 30.65
N GLU A 74 0.55 -16.17 30.57
CA GLU A 74 0.64 -14.74 30.85
C GLU A 74 0.75 -13.97 29.54
N SER A 75 -0.01 -12.84 29.45
CA SER A 75 0.03 -11.99 28.28
C SER A 75 1.23 -11.04 28.38
N GLU A 76 2.18 -11.18 27.50
CA GLU A 76 3.38 -10.34 27.45
C GLU A 76 3.42 -9.53 26.16
N ASN A 77 3.90 -8.28 26.29
CA ASN A 77 4.17 -7.42 25.15
C ASN A 77 5.57 -7.73 24.62
N ILE A 78 5.64 -8.32 23.45
CA ILE A 78 6.90 -8.71 22.82
C ILE A 78 7.15 -7.90 21.56
N LYS A 79 8.43 -7.65 21.29
CA LYS A 79 8.88 -7.06 20.05
C LYS A 79 9.10 -8.18 19.04
N SER A 80 8.31 -8.18 17.98
CA SER A 80 8.29 -9.27 17.01
C SER A 80 8.32 -8.77 15.58
N THR A 81 8.87 -9.59 14.69
CA THR A 81 8.82 -9.43 13.23
C THR A 81 7.62 -10.14 12.61
N GLN A 82 6.63 -10.50 13.41
CA GLN A 82 5.42 -11.14 12.91
C GLN A 82 4.53 -10.17 12.14
N THR A 83 3.95 -10.67 11.08
CA THR A 83 2.96 -9.95 10.26
C THR A 83 1.78 -10.85 9.94
N THR A 84 0.65 -10.23 9.59
CA THR A 84 -0.54 -10.96 9.17
C THR A 84 -0.42 -11.35 7.71
N ILE A 85 -0.49 -12.66 7.44
CA ILE A 85 -0.51 -13.22 6.08
C ILE A 85 -1.93 -13.71 5.73
N PRO A 86 -2.49 -13.33 4.57
CA PRO A 86 -3.81 -13.80 4.14
C PRO A 86 -3.78 -15.27 3.71
N PHE A 87 -4.91 -15.97 3.84
CA PHE A 87 -5.16 -17.34 3.38
C PHE A 87 -4.40 -18.46 4.10
N PHE A 88 -3.59 -18.17 5.11
CA PHE A 88 -2.88 -19.19 5.87
C PHE A 88 -3.54 -19.46 7.22
N LYS A 89 -3.46 -20.70 7.67
CA LYS A 89 -3.90 -21.07 9.02
C LYS A 89 -3.06 -20.30 10.04
N ASN A 90 -3.71 -19.72 11.03
CA ASN A 90 -3.15 -18.85 12.07
C ASN A 90 -2.85 -17.39 11.61
N ASN A 91 -2.94 -17.06 10.35
CA ASN A 91 -2.76 -15.71 9.79
C ASN A 91 -1.44 -14.99 10.15
N ASN A 92 -0.44 -15.67 10.70
CA ASN A 92 0.82 -15.10 11.14
C ASN A 92 2.00 -15.67 10.37
N LEU A 93 2.92 -14.80 10.00
CA LEU A 93 4.21 -15.10 9.43
C LEU A 93 5.27 -14.33 10.21
N ASP A 94 6.30 -15.00 10.72
CA ASP A 94 7.47 -14.32 11.27
C ASP A 94 8.55 -14.20 10.17
N TYR A 95 9.06 -13.00 9.95
CA TYR A 95 10.16 -12.82 8.99
C TYR A 95 11.44 -13.51 9.41
N ALA A 96 11.62 -13.80 10.71
CA ALA A 96 12.73 -14.60 11.19
C ALA A 96 12.70 -16.03 10.66
N ASP A 97 11.51 -16.60 10.42
CA ASP A 97 11.32 -17.94 9.87
C ASP A 97 11.77 -18.07 8.40
N LEU A 98 11.95 -16.94 7.71
CA LEU A 98 12.47 -16.94 6.33
C LEU A 98 13.98 -17.10 6.27
N VAL A 99 14.68 -16.94 7.39
CA VAL A 99 16.15 -16.99 7.49
C VAL A 99 16.65 -17.93 8.61
N PRO A 100 16.11 -19.17 8.73
CA PRO A 100 16.46 -20.08 9.81
C PRO A 100 17.93 -20.50 9.78
N PHE A 101 18.60 -20.39 8.63
CA PHE A 101 20.00 -20.69 8.44
C PHE A 101 20.95 -19.74 9.21
N LEU A 102 20.44 -18.60 9.72
CA LEU A 102 21.21 -17.66 10.56
C LEU A 102 21.25 -18.09 12.04
N GLY A 103 20.55 -19.14 12.44
CA GLY A 103 20.55 -19.64 13.81
C GLY A 103 20.17 -18.56 14.83
N GLU A 104 21.05 -18.27 15.78
CA GLU A 104 20.82 -17.25 16.82
C GLU A 104 20.58 -15.83 16.28
N HIS A 105 21.00 -15.54 15.05
CA HIS A 105 20.83 -14.24 14.38
C HIS A 105 19.56 -14.18 13.52
N ALA A 106 18.70 -15.20 13.51
CA ALA A 106 17.51 -15.24 12.68
C ALA A 106 16.58 -14.04 12.95
N GLN A 107 16.41 -13.64 14.22
CA GLN A 107 15.60 -12.47 14.59
C GLN A 107 16.17 -11.17 14.00
N THR A 108 17.48 -10.98 14.02
CA THR A 108 18.13 -9.83 13.39
C THR A 108 17.93 -9.86 11.86
N GLY A 109 18.04 -11.05 11.27
CA GLY A 109 17.75 -11.26 9.85
C GLY A 109 16.30 -10.91 9.50
N GLY A 110 15.34 -11.29 10.34
CA GLY A 110 13.92 -10.92 10.20
C GLY A 110 13.71 -9.40 10.17
N TRP A 111 14.38 -8.66 11.05
CA TRP A 111 14.32 -7.20 11.03
C TRP A 111 14.92 -6.57 9.78
N VAL A 112 16.00 -7.13 9.24
CA VAL A 112 16.56 -6.66 7.97
C VAL A 112 15.57 -6.88 6.83
N ILE A 113 14.93 -8.05 6.77
CA ILE A 113 13.89 -8.34 5.78
C ILE A 113 12.72 -7.36 5.93
N PHE A 114 12.25 -7.11 7.15
CA PHE A 114 11.18 -6.17 7.44
C PHE A 114 11.51 -4.74 6.95
N ILE A 115 12.74 -4.25 7.22
CA ILE A 115 13.17 -2.92 6.76
C ILE A 115 13.20 -2.86 5.23
N LEU A 116 13.75 -3.88 4.56
CA LEU A 116 13.79 -3.94 3.09
C LEU A 116 12.38 -3.99 2.50
N LEU A 117 11.49 -4.76 3.11
CA LEU A 117 10.08 -4.82 2.71
C LEU A 117 9.39 -3.47 2.93
N THR A 118 9.65 -2.79 4.05
CA THR A 118 9.13 -1.45 4.33
C THR A 118 9.52 -0.46 3.23
N ILE A 119 10.79 -0.45 2.83
CA ILE A 119 11.29 0.39 1.74
C ILE A 119 10.55 0.05 0.43
N PHE A 120 10.42 -1.23 0.13
CA PHE A 120 9.72 -1.68 -1.07
C PHE A 120 8.25 -1.27 -1.07
N VAL A 121 7.52 -1.52 0.02
CA VAL A 121 6.09 -1.21 0.16
C VAL A 121 5.83 0.29 0.05
N VAL A 122 6.60 1.12 0.77
CA VAL A 122 6.49 2.59 0.70
C VAL A 122 6.73 3.07 -0.72
N THR A 123 7.77 2.57 -1.39
CA THR A 123 8.10 2.98 -2.76
C THR A 123 7.03 2.52 -3.76
N ALA A 124 6.60 1.27 -3.70
CA ALA A 124 5.64 0.71 -4.64
C ALA A 124 4.25 1.36 -4.50
N VAL A 125 3.73 1.48 -3.27
CA VAL A 125 2.38 2.01 -3.06
C VAL A 125 2.31 3.51 -3.35
N SER A 126 3.36 4.29 -2.98
CA SER A 126 3.37 5.73 -3.29
C SER A 126 3.48 6.01 -4.78
N ASN A 127 4.27 5.24 -5.54
CA ASN A 127 4.31 5.36 -6.99
C ASN A 127 3.01 4.88 -7.63
N GLY A 128 2.43 3.77 -7.15
CA GLY A 128 1.16 3.25 -7.65
C GLY A 128 0.01 4.23 -7.47
N ALA A 129 -0.08 4.91 -6.32
CA ALA A 129 -1.03 5.98 -6.10
C ALA A 129 -0.80 7.15 -7.07
N ASN A 130 0.46 7.55 -7.29
CA ASN A 130 0.82 8.63 -8.20
C ASN A 130 0.48 8.28 -9.67
N LEU A 131 0.77 7.06 -10.12
CA LEU A 131 0.38 6.61 -11.46
C LEU A 131 -1.14 6.45 -11.63
N THR A 132 -1.87 6.24 -10.54
CA THR A 132 -3.34 6.13 -10.56
C THR A 132 -4.01 7.52 -10.65
N ASP A 133 -3.30 8.60 -10.32
CA ASP A 133 -3.81 9.99 -10.35
C ASP A 133 -3.86 10.56 -11.78
N GLY A 134 -4.48 9.82 -12.69
CA GLY A 134 -4.62 10.23 -14.09
C GLY A 134 -6.06 10.51 -14.54
N LEU A 135 -7.05 10.31 -13.68
CA LEU A 135 -8.47 10.58 -13.91
C LEU A 135 -9.09 11.25 -12.69
N ASP A 136 -10.05 12.12 -12.92
CA ASP A 136 -10.77 12.88 -11.89
C ASP A 136 -11.39 11.98 -10.83
N GLY A 137 -10.91 12.08 -9.57
CA GLY A 137 -11.40 11.31 -8.44
C GLY A 137 -10.92 9.87 -8.35
N LEU A 138 -10.11 9.37 -9.29
CA LEU A 138 -9.67 7.98 -9.30
C LEU A 138 -8.75 7.67 -8.10
N ALA A 139 -7.63 8.37 -7.98
CA ALA A 139 -6.68 8.17 -6.89
C ALA A 139 -7.29 8.52 -5.53
N THR A 140 -8.04 9.62 -5.45
CA THR A 140 -8.69 10.08 -4.21
C THR A 140 -9.70 9.05 -3.70
N GLY A 141 -10.62 8.60 -4.56
CA GLY A 141 -11.68 7.68 -4.16
C GLY A 141 -11.16 6.28 -3.80
N THR A 142 -10.21 5.74 -4.56
CA THR A 142 -9.57 4.46 -4.22
C THR A 142 -8.78 4.56 -2.92
N SER A 143 -8.05 5.66 -2.69
CA SER A 143 -7.31 5.91 -1.44
C SER A 143 -8.25 6.04 -0.24
N ALA A 144 -9.41 6.67 -0.39
CA ALA A 144 -10.42 6.76 0.66
C ALA A 144 -10.91 5.35 1.07
N ILE A 145 -11.22 4.48 0.10
CA ILE A 145 -11.67 3.10 0.37
C ILE A 145 -10.57 2.30 1.08
N MET A 146 -9.32 2.42 0.62
CA MET A 146 -8.16 1.74 1.24
C MET A 146 -7.91 2.25 2.66
N GLY A 147 -7.96 3.57 2.88
CA GLY A 147 -7.77 4.19 4.19
C GLY A 147 -8.85 3.78 5.19
N LEU A 148 -10.12 3.74 4.76
CA LEU A 148 -11.22 3.22 5.58
C LEU A 148 -10.97 1.77 6.00
N THR A 149 -10.56 0.94 5.05
CA THR A 149 -10.28 -0.48 5.31
C THR A 149 -9.16 -0.64 6.33
N LEU A 150 -8.07 0.10 6.18
CA LEU A 150 -6.96 0.09 7.15
C LEU A 150 -7.38 0.61 8.52
N GLY A 151 -8.24 1.63 8.58
CA GLY A 151 -8.82 2.13 9.84
C GLY A 151 -9.65 1.06 10.55
N ILE A 152 -10.47 0.31 9.83
CA ILE A 152 -11.23 -0.83 10.37
C ILE A 152 -10.25 -1.90 10.89
N LEU A 153 -9.20 -2.24 10.11
CA LEU A 153 -8.21 -3.24 10.52
C LEU A 153 -7.43 -2.80 11.77
N ALA A 154 -7.10 -1.52 11.89
CA ALA A 154 -6.45 -0.96 13.07
C ALA A 154 -7.36 -1.09 14.31
N TYR A 155 -8.64 -0.74 14.18
CA TYR A 155 -9.62 -0.89 15.26
C TYR A 155 -9.76 -2.34 15.70
N LEU A 156 -9.87 -3.27 14.75
CA LEU A 156 -10.01 -4.70 15.04
C LEU A 156 -8.75 -5.28 15.72
N SER A 157 -7.55 -4.85 15.31
CA SER A 157 -6.28 -5.28 15.89
C SER A 157 -6.00 -4.64 17.26
N GLY A 158 -6.56 -3.44 17.54
CA GLY A 158 -6.43 -2.76 18.82
C GLY A 158 -7.41 -3.23 19.88
N HIS A 159 -8.41 -4.05 19.52
CA HIS A 159 -9.43 -4.50 20.47
C HIS A 159 -9.30 -6.00 20.75
N ILE A 160 -8.97 -6.38 21.98
CA ILE A 160 -8.63 -7.76 22.35
C ILE A 160 -9.73 -8.78 22.00
N ALA A 161 -11.01 -8.44 22.18
CA ALA A 161 -12.11 -9.33 21.87
C ALA A 161 -12.26 -9.57 20.37
N TYR A 162 -12.08 -8.53 19.53
CA TYR A 162 -12.16 -8.67 18.08
C TYR A 162 -10.93 -9.36 17.50
N ALA A 163 -9.74 -9.03 18.01
CA ALA A 163 -8.51 -9.70 17.60
C ALA A 163 -8.57 -11.20 17.88
N SER A 164 -9.03 -11.59 19.08
CA SER A 164 -9.24 -12.99 19.46
C SER A 164 -10.31 -13.68 18.61
N TYR A 165 -11.45 -13.04 18.38
CA TYR A 165 -12.53 -13.60 17.55
C TYR A 165 -12.09 -13.85 16.09
N LEU A 166 -11.32 -12.93 15.53
CA LEU A 166 -10.81 -13.04 14.15
C LEU A 166 -9.54 -13.87 14.06
N ASN A 167 -8.94 -14.24 15.19
CA ASN A 167 -7.64 -14.92 15.26
C ASN A 167 -6.55 -14.11 14.53
N ILE A 168 -6.50 -12.81 14.81
CA ILE A 168 -5.47 -11.92 14.31
C ILE A 168 -4.64 -11.39 15.48
N MET A 169 -3.46 -10.89 15.15
CA MET A 169 -2.54 -10.29 16.11
C MET A 169 -3.18 -9.13 16.85
N TYR A 170 -3.13 -9.14 18.18
CA TYR A 170 -3.51 -8.00 18.99
C TYR A 170 -2.33 -7.03 19.12
N ILE A 171 -2.55 -5.79 18.72
CA ILE A 171 -1.53 -4.73 18.72
C ILE A 171 -2.01 -3.62 19.64
N PRO A 172 -1.46 -3.55 20.88
CA PRO A 172 -1.83 -2.52 21.84
C PRO A 172 -1.60 -1.11 21.28
N GLY A 173 -2.57 -0.22 21.44
CA GLY A 173 -2.47 1.16 20.97
C GLY A 173 -2.78 1.36 19.49
N SER A 174 -3.04 0.30 18.71
CA SER A 174 -3.39 0.48 17.29
C SER A 174 -4.76 1.11 17.08
N GLU A 175 -5.64 1.09 18.08
CA GLU A 175 -6.90 1.81 18.11
C GLU A 175 -6.73 3.33 18.00
N GLU A 176 -5.65 3.89 18.49
CA GLU A 176 -5.35 5.32 18.37
C GLU A 176 -5.10 5.74 16.91
N LEU A 177 -4.66 4.81 16.07
CA LEU A 177 -4.52 5.06 14.63
C LEU A 177 -5.86 5.29 13.93
N VAL A 178 -6.98 4.90 14.54
CA VAL A 178 -8.33 5.15 14.01
C VAL A 178 -8.62 6.64 13.94
N VAL A 179 -8.10 7.43 14.88
CA VAL A 179 -8.22 8.90 14.84
C VAL A 179 -7.54 9.46 13.60
N PHE A 180 -6.32 9.00 13.31
CA PHE A 180 -5.61 9.38 12.10
C PHE A 180 -6.34 8.90 10.82
N ALA A 181 -6.85 7.65 10.82
CA ALA A 181 -7.63 7.12 9.71
C ALA A 181 -8.89 7.95 9.45
N SER A 182 -9.59 8.38 10.50
CA SER A 182 -10.78 9.23 10.40
C SER A 182 -10.44 10.60 9.80
N ALA A 183 -9.32 11.21 10.22
CA ALA A 183 -8.83 12.45 9.64
C ALA A 183 -8.45 12.29 8.16
N PHE A 184 -7.76 11.19 7.82
CA PHE A 184 -7.42 10.84 6.44
C PHE A 184 -8.68 10.66 5.57
N MET A 185 -9.70 9.96 6.09
CA MET A 185 -11.00 9.80 5.43
C MET A 185 -11.71 11.14 5.22
N GLY A 186 -11.76 11.97 6.26
CA GLY A 186 -12.37 13.30 6.15
C GLY A 186 -11.68 14.17 5.11
N ALA A 187 -10.34 14.16 5.08
CA ALA A 187 -9.55 14.92 4.11
C ALA A 187 -9.77 14.41 2.67
N THR A 188 -9.74 13.09 2.46
CA THR A 188 -9.93 12.50 1.13
C THR A 188 -11.36 12.67 0.61
N ILE A 189 -12.39 12.52 1.45
CA ILE A 189 -13.79 12.76 1.07
C ILE A 189 -14.02 14.25 0.77
N GLY A 190 -13.49 15.15 1.63
CA GLY A 190 -13.59 16.58 1.41
C GLY A 190 -12.90 17.03 0.12
N PHE A 191 -11.72 16.47 -0.18
CA PHE A 191 -11.03 16.72 -1.44
C PHE A 191 -11.79 16.14 -2.64
N LEU A 192 -12.34 14.92 -2.50
CA LEU A 192 -13.10 14.24 -3.55
C LEU A 192 -14.34 15.04 -4.00
N TRP A 193 -14.94 15.83 -3.08
CA TRP A 193 -16.07 16.71 -3.40
C TRP A 193 -15.75 17.67 -4.56
N TYR A 194 -14.50 18.16 -4.62
CA TYR A 194 -14.03 19.07 -5.67
C TYR A 194 -13.25 18.36 -6.77
N ASN A 195 -12.70 17.18 -6.50
CA ASN A 195 -11.88 16.41 -7.44
C ASN A 195 -12.70 15.37 -8.24
N ALA A 196 -13.98 15.12 -7.89
CA ALA A 196 -14.85 14.23 -8.67
C ALA A 196 -15.15 14.84 -10.06
N PHE A 197 -15.33 13.97 -11.06
CA PHE A 197 -15.57 14.38 -12.44
C PHE A 197 -16.85 15.23 -12.62
N PRO A 198 -16.80 16.41 -13.28
CA PRO A 198 -15.62 17.10 -13.76
C PRO A 198 -14.88 17.82 -12.63
N ALA A 199 -13.58 17.56 -12.46
CA ALA A 199 -12.80 18.08 -11.36
C ALA A 199 -12.61 19.59 -11.40
N GLN A 200 -12.74 20.24 -10.24
CA GLN A 200 -12.46 21.65 -10.03
C GLN A 200 -11.06 21.87 -9.48
N VAL A 201 -10.49 20.86 -8.81
CA VAL A 201 -9.16 20.88 -8.20
C VAL A 201 -8.44 19.57 -8.54
N PHE A 202 -7.17 19.67 -8.89
CA PHE A 202 -6.31 18.52 -9.18
C PHE A 202 -5.35 18.26 -8.03
N MET A 203 -5.00 16.98 -7.81
CA MET A 203 -4.21 16.55 -6.67
C MET A 203 -2.71 16.81 -6.87
N GLY A 204 -2.19 16.53 -8.05
CA GLY A 204 -0.77 16.56 -8.36
C GLY A 204 0.07 15.52 -7.59
N ASP A 205 1.37 15.60 -7.79
CA ASP A 205 2.33 14.69 -7.13
C ASP A 205 2.36 14.93 -5.61
N THR A 206 2.08 16.17 -5.17
CA THR A 206 1.98 16.54 -3.74
C THR A 206 0.99 15.66 -3.00
N GLY A 207 -0.19 15.47 -3.55
CA GLY A 207 -1.24 14.68 -2.91
C GLY A 207 -1.09 13.19 -3.17
N SER A 208 -0.87 12.79 -4.42
CA SER A 208 -0.91 11.39 -4.81
C SER A 208 0.23 10.56 -4.19
N LEU A 209 1.47 11.08 -4.17
CA LEU A 209 2.58 10.42 -3.46
C LEU A 209 2.30 10.31 -1.96
N THR A 210 1.73 11.37 -1.37
CA THR A 210 1.40 11.42 0.04
C THR A 210 0.34 10.38 0.42
N LEU A 211 -0.75 10.28 -0.35
CA LEU A 211 -1.81 9.30 -0.11
C LEU A 211 -1.28 7.86 -0.15
N GLY A 212 -0.50 7.53 -1.18
CA GLY A 212 0.10 6.19 -1.29
C GLY A 212 1.06 5.88 -0.15
N GLY A 213 1.90 6.85 0.24
CA GLY A 213 2.82 6.68 1.36
C GLY A 213 2.12 6.52 2.72
N ILE A 214 1.05 7.28 2.97
CA ILE A 214 0.23 7.14 4.17
C ILE A 214 -0.38 5.73 4.23
N ILE A 215 -0.98 5.23 3.15
CA ILE A 215 -1.57 3.89 3.07
C ILE A 215 -0.50 2.83 3.37
N ALA A 216 0.69 2.94 2.75
CA ALA A 216 1.80 2.03 2.96
C ALA A 216 2.24 1.97 4.43
N VAL A 217 2.54 3.14 5.01
CA VAL A 217 3.06 3.24 6.39
C VAL A 217 1.99 2.85 7.40
N PHE A 218 0.72 3.18 7.13
CA PHE A 218 -0.38 2.77 8.00
C PHE A 218 -0.48 1.25 8.09
N ALA A 219 -0.42 0.54 6.96
CA ALA A 219 -0.45 -0.92 6.94
C ALA A 219 0.74 -1.55 7.67
N LEU A 220 1.95 -0.95 7.55
CA LEU A 220 3.15 -1.37 8.28
C LEU A 220 2.99 -1.18 9.81
N CYS A 221 2.41 -0.06 10.25
CA CYS A 221 2.18 0.21 11.68
C CYS A 221 1.23 -0.81 12.34
N ILE A 222 0.32 -1.40 11.58
CA ILE A 222 -0.63 -2.41 12.08
C ILE A 222 -0.25 -3.83 11.68
N HIS A 223 0.97 -4.06 11.21
CA HIS A 223 1.49 -5.37 10.77
C HIS A 223 0.55 -6.07 9.76
N LYS A 224 0.09 -5.32 8.75
CA LYS A 224 -0.82 -5.77 7.68
C LYS A 224 -0.25 -5.52 6.29
N GLU A 225 1.05 -5.35 6.17
CA GLU A 225 1.74 -5.04 4.91
C GLU A 225 1.57 -6.15 3.86
N LEU A 226 1.42 -7.41 4.28
CA LEU A 226 1.16 -8.51 3.35
C LEU A 226 -0.28 -8.56 2.82
N LEU A 227 -1.19 -7.75 3.36
CA LEU A 227 -2.52 -7.53 2.79
C LEU A 227 -2.53 -6.45 1.70
N ILE A 228 -1.50 -5.61 1.63
CA ILE A 228 -1.37 -4.54 0.62
C ILE A 228 -1.50 -5.05 -0.82
N PRO A 229 -0.90 -6.17 -1.23
CA PRO A 229 -1.06 -6.67 -2.60
C PRO A 229 -2.51 -6.91 -3.01
N ILE A 230 -3.39 -7.22 -2.07
CA ILE A 230 -4.83 -7.39 -2.31
C ILE A 230 -5.53 -6.04 -2.21
N LEU A 231 -5.37 -5.32 -1.11
CA LEU A 231 -6.06 -4.05 -0.85
C LEU A 231 -5.71 -2.98 -1.89
N CYS A 232 -4.42 -2.86 -2.23
CA CYS A 232 -3.89 -1.88 -3.18
C CYS A 232 -3.68 -2.47 -4.59
N ALA A 233 -4.35 -3.58 -4.93
CA ALA A 233 -4.17 -4.24 -6.22
C ALA A 233 -4.39 -3.29 -7.41
N ILE A 234 -5.27 -2.30 -7.28
CA ILE A 234 -5.47 -1.28 -8.31
C ILE A 234 -4.17 -0.52 -8.58
N PHE A 235 -3.49 -0.04 -7.55
CA PHE A 235 -2.22 0.68 -7.69
C PHE A 235 -1.16 -0.20 -8.35
N PHE A 236 -1.04 -1.45 -7.92
CA PHE A 236 -0.10 -2.39 -8.52
C PHE A 236 -0.43 -2.74 -9.97
N VAL A 237 -1.70 -2.85 -10.34
CA VAL A 237 -2.11 -3.10 -11.73
C VAL A 237 -1.78 -1.91 -12.62
N GLU A 238 -1.95 -0.67 -12.14
CA GLU A 238 -1.53 0.53 -12.86
C GLU A 238 -0.01 0.56 -13.05
N ASP A 239 0.78 0.33 -11.99
CA ASP A 239 2.24 0.22 -12.07
C ASP A 239 2.69 -0.86 -13.05
N LEU A 240 2.16 -2.08 -12.89
CA LEU A 240 2.48 -3.22 -13.75
C LEU A 240 2.15 -2.96 -15.21
N SER A 241 1.04 -2.27 -15.49
CA SER A 241 0.67 -1.92 -16.86
C SER A 241 1.74 -1.08 -17.54
N VAL A 242 2.33 -0.12 -16.80
CA VAL A 242 3.42 0.74 -17.29
C VAL A 242 4.70 -0.08 -17.45
N MET A 243 5.06 -0.88 -16.44
CA MET A 243 6.26 -1.72 -16.48
C MET A 243 6.22 -2.69 -17.67
N ILE A 244 5.11 -3.40 -17.88
CA ILE A 244 4.91 -4.33 -19.00
C ILE A 244 5.03 -3.58 -20.33
N GLN A 245 4.36 -2.44 -20.46
CA GLN A 245 4.40 -1.64 -21.68
C GLN A 245 5.82 -1.22 -22.03
N VAL A 246 6.54 -0.65 -21.06
CA VAL A 246 7.92 -0.15 -21.27
C VAL A 246 8.88 -1.31 -21.58
N ALA A 247 8.77 -2.42 -20.85
CA ALA A 247 9.60 -3.60 -21.09
C ALA A 247 9.35 -4.18 -22.49
N TYR A 248 8.09 -4.40 -22.84
CA TYR A 248 7.71 -4.94 -24.14
C TYR A 248 8.13 -4.03 -25.29
N PHE A 249 7.94 -2.70 -25.15
CA PHE A 249 8.36 -1.72 -26.15
C PHE A 249 9.87 -1.74 -26.37
N LYS A 250 10.66 -1.80 -25.29
CA LYS A 250 12.15 -1.86 -25.40
C LYS A 250 12.61 -3.17 -26.03
N ILE A 251 12.03 -4.31 -25.63
CA ILE A 251 12.39 -5.63 -26.16
C ILE A 251 12.07 -5.72 -27.65
N THR A 252 10.87 -5.28 -28.06
CA THR A 252 10.45 -5.35 -29.46
C THR A 252 11.24 -4.38 -30.34
N LYS A 253 11.54 -3.18 -29.82
CA LYS A 253 12.41 -2.22 -30.52
C LYS A 253 13.81 -2.80 -30.76
N ARG A 254 14.36 -3.49 -29.77
CA ARG A 254 15.68 -4.16 -29.90
C ARG A 254 15.64 -5.32 -30.89
N LYS A 255 14.54 -6.11 -30.90
CA LYS A 255 14.43 -7.33 -31.70
C LYS A 255 14.00 -7.09 -33.15
N TYR A 256 13.10 -6.12 -33.38
CA TYR A 256 12.42 -5.89 -34.67
C TYR A 256 12.72 -4.50 -35.26
N GLY A 257 13.51 -3.67 -34.59
CA GLY A 257 13.77 -2.29 -35.00
C GLY A 257 12.64 -1.31 -34.64
N GLU A 258 11.44 -1.81 -34.39
CA GLU A 258 10.25 -1.02 -34.07
C GLU A 258 9.68 -1.41 -32.69
N GLY A 259 9.36 -0.39 -31.87
CA GLY A 259 8.74 -0.60 -30.58
C GLY A 259 7.24 -0.90 -30.73
N ARG A 260 6.79 -2.06 -30.24
CA ARG A 260 5.39 -2.47 -30.22
C ARG A 260 4.76 -2.21 -28.85
N ARG A 261 3.44 -1.98 -28.83
CA ARG A 261 2.69 -1.70 -27.61
C ARG A 261 1.85 -2.89 -27.20
N VAL A 262 1.71 -3.15 -25.89
CA VAL A 262 0.77 -4.12 -25.33
C VAL A 262 -0.60 -3.47 -25.20
N PHE A 263 -0.65 -2.33 -24.53
CA PHE A 263 -1.85 -1.52 -24.30
C PHE A 263 -1.89 -0.33 -25.26
N LYS A 264 -3.09 0.18 -25.54
CA LYS A 264 -3.28 1.38 -26.36
C LYS A 264 -2.57 2.61 -25.74
N MET A 265 -2.66 2.72 -24.43
CA MET A 265 -2.00 3.72 -23.61
C MET A 265 -1.78 3.16 -22.20
N THR A 266 -0.81 3.67 -21.45
CA THR A 266 -0.58 3.34 -20.04
C THR A 266 -0.43 4.62 -19.24
N PRO A 267 -0.79 4.63 -17.94
CA PRO A 267 -1.33 3.54 -17.13
C PRO A 267 -2.67 2.97 -17.63
N LEU A 268 -3.15 1.85 -17.03
CA LEU A 268 -4.26 1.05 -17.54
C LEU A 268 -5.57 1.83 -17.69
N HIS A 269 -5.88 2.77 -16.80
CA HIS A 269 -7.08 3.61 -16.90
C HIS A 269 -7.13 4.37 -18.23
N HIS A 270 -6.00 4.85 -18.74
CA HIS A 270 -5.94 5.51 -20.06
C HIS A 270 -6.15 4.54 -21.24
N HIS A 271 -5.86 3.26 -21.05
CA HIS A 271 -6.18 2.25 -22.07
C HIS A 271 -7.68 2.19 -22.36
N PHE A 272 -8.51 2.36 -21.32
CA PHE A 272 -9.97 2.33 -21.47
C PHE A 272 -10.53 3.62 -22.10
N GLN A 273 -9.85 4.77 -21.93
CA GLN A 273 -10.24 6.03 -22.57
C GLN A 273 -10.01 6.05 -24.09
N LYS A 274 -9.10 5.23 -24.61
CA LYS A 274 -8.77 5.21 -26.03
C LYS A 274 -9.64 4.19 -26.76
N PRO A 275 -10.27 4.58 -27.91
CA PRO A 275 -10.99 3.61 -28.75
C PRO A 275 -10.01 2.60 -29.35
N GLY A 276 -10.51 1.39 -29.65
CA GLY A 276 -9.78 0.43 -30.46
C GLY A 276 -9.70 0.89 -31.91
N ASN A 277 -8.67 0.44 -32.62
CA ASN A 277 -8.45 0.76 -34.05
C ASN A 277 -8.26 2.26 -34.34
N ALA A 278 -7.87 3.07 -33.36
CA ALA A 278 -7.55 4.49 -33.51
C ALA A 278 -6.16 4.75 -34.12
N GLY A 279 -5.65 3.85 -34.98
CA GLY A 279 -4.31 3.95 -35.54
C GLY A 279 -3.18 3.55 -34.56
N ILE A 280 -3.53 3.09 -33.36
CA ILE A 280 -2.55 2.64 -32.36
C ILE A 280 -2.32 1.13 -32.55
N ASN A 281 -1.12 0.75 -32.95
CA ASN A 281 -0.75 -0.66 -33.06
C ASN A 281 -0.41 -1.23 -31.68
N ALA A 282 -1.45 -1.73 -30.97
CA ALA A 282 -1.34 -2.39 -29.68
C ALA A 282 -1.86 -3.82 -29.75
N LEU A 283 -1.32 -4.74 -28.95
CA LEU A 283 -1.77 -6.13 -28.90
C LEU A 283 -3.21 -6.23 -28.40
N ILE A 284 -3.55 -5.42 -27.39
CA ILE A 284 -4.89 -5.39 -26.77
C ILE A 284 -5.64 -4.17 -27.32
N GLN A 285 -6.64 -4.42 -28.18
CA GLN A 285 -7.45 -3.37 -28.80
C GLN A 285 -8.80 -3.14 -28.07
N LYS A 286 -9.26 -4.09 -27.28
CA LYS A 286 -10.51 -3.93 -26.51
C LYS A 286 -10.32 -3.00 -25.32
N PRO A 287 -11.31 -2.18 -24.94
CA PRO A 287 -12.60 -1.99 -25.61
C PRO A 287 -12.44 -1.25 -26.96
N LEU A 288 -13.32 -1.56 -27.92
CA LEU A 288 -13.32 -0.91 -29.24
C LEU A 288 -13.83 0.53 -29.18
N GLN A 289 -14.78 0.80 -28.30
CA GLN A 289 -15.29 2.14 -28.03
C GLN A 289 -14.59 2.73 -26.78
N ALA A 290 -14.32 4.03 -26.83
CA ALA A 290 -13.83 4.76 -25.66
C ALA A 290 -14.85 4.70 -24.51
N VAL A 291 -14.37 4.41 -23.31
CA VAL A 291 -15.20 4.40 -22.12
C VAL A 291 -15.13 5.79 -21.49
N PRO A 292 -16.28 6.42 -21.15
CA PRO A 292 -16.31 7.71 -20.47
C PRO A 292 -15.54 7.65 -19.14
N GLU A 293 -14.87 8.73 -18.79
CA GLU A 293 -14.00 8.84 -17.61
C GLU A 293 -14.73 8.50 -16.32
N SER A 294 -15.87 9.13 -16.06
CA SER A 294 -16.69 8.86 -14.88
C SER A 294 -17.06 7.37 -14.72
N LYS A 295 -17.29 6.69 -15.85
CA LYS A 295 -17.60 5.25 -15.85
C LYS A 295 -16.37 4.40 -15.51
N ILE A 296 -15.18 4.81 -15.94
CA ILE A 296 -13.93 4.13 -15.60
C ILE A 296 -13.71 4.28 -14.09
N VAL A 297 -13.77 5.49 -13.56
CA VAL A 297 -13.54 5.79 -12.14
C VAL A 297 -14.49 5.00 -11.24
N VAL A 298 -15.79 5.02 -11.52
CA VAL A 298 -16.78 4.26 -10.73
C VAL A 298 -16.51 2.75 -10.77
N ARG A 299 -16.09 2.20 -11.91
CA ARG A 299 -15.73 0.78 -12.02
C ARG A 299 -14.50 0.44 -11.17
N PHE A 300 -13.50 1.31 -11.16
CA PHE A 300 -12.32 1.12 -10.30
C PHE A 300 -12.69 1.19 -8.83
N TRP A 301 -13.58 2.11 -8.42
CA TRP A 301 -14.09 2.14 -7.05
C TRP A 301 -14.82 0.86 -6.66
N ILE A 302 -15.69 0.33 -7.55
CA ILE A 302 -16.39 -0.94 -7.31
C ILE A 302 -15.37 -2.07 -7.09
N VAL A 303 -14.34 -2.16 -7.96
CA VAL A 303 -13.28 -3.17 -7.80
C VAL A 303 -12.52 -2.94 -6.48
N CYS A 304 -12.22 -1.69 -6.11
CA CYS A 304 -11.54 -1.37 -4.87
C CYS A 304 -12.37 -1.79 -3.64
N ILE A 305 -13.68 -1.56 -3.64
CA ILE A 305 -14.60 -2.00 -2.57
C ILE A 305 -14.61 -3.54 -2.48
N MET A 306 -14.64 -4.24 -3.61
CA MET A 306 -14.56 -5.70 -3.63
C MET A 306 -13.23 -6.21 -3.05
N LEU A 307 -12.11 -5.59 -3.41
CA LEU A 307 -10.80 -5.91 -2.87
C LEU A 307 -10.70 -5.63 -1.37
N ALA A 308 -11.29 -4.53 -0.90
CA ALA A 308 -11.39 -4.19 0.51
C ALA A 308 -12.20 -5.25 1.28
N ALA A 309 -13.35 -5.67 0.75
CA ALA A 309 -14.15 -6.74 1.33
C ALA A 309 -13.37 -8.07 1.36
N ILE A 310 -12.70 -8.45 0.26
CA ILE A 310 -11.84 -9.63 0.20
C ILE A 310 -10.76 -9.54 1.27
N THR A 311 -10.06 -8.40 1.39
CA THR A 311 -9.00 -8.19 2.39
C THR A 311 -9.50 -8.45 3.81
N ILE A 312 -10.69 -7.96 4.17
CA ILE A 312 -11.29 -8.22 5.50
C ILE A 312 -11.69 -9.68 5.65
N VAL A 313 -12.30 -10.28 4.63
CA VAL A 313 -12.75 -11.68 4.66
C VAL A 313 -11.58 -12.66 4.78
N THR A 314 -10.42 -12.37 4.16
CA THR A 314 -9.23 -13.23 4.25
C THR A 314 -8.75 -13.43 5.69
N LEU A 315 -9.02 -12.50 6.60
CA LEU A 315 -8.68 -12.64 8.02
C LEU A 315 -9.50 -13.74 8.73
N LYS A 316 -10.68 -14.07 8.21
CA LYS A 316 -11.57 -15.09 8.79
C LYS A 316 -11.51 -16.42 8.05
N MET A 317 -10.96 -16.45 6.82
CA MET A 317 -10.81 -17.70 6.06
C MET A 317 -9.70 -18.53 6.67
N ARG A 318 -10.06 -19.73 7.14
CA ARG A 318 -9.17 -20.70 7.79
C ARG A 318 -8.87 -21.88 6.86
#